data_e6c2dbf45a3e6fe76523868a5cedd18c
#
_entry.id   e6c2dbf45a3e6fe76523868a5cedd18c
#
_cell.length_a   1.000
_cell.length_b   1.000
_cell.length_c   1.000
_cell.angle_alpha   90.00
_cell.angle_beta   90.00
_cell.angle_gamma   90.00
#
_symmetry.space_group_name_H-M   'P 1'
#
loop_
_entity.id
_entity.type
_entity.pdbx_description
1 polymer ?
#
loop_
_entity_poly.entity_id
_entity_poly.type
_entity_poly.pdbx_seq_one_letter_code
_entity_poly.pdbx_strand_id
1 'polypeptide(L)'
;LVLIDGIEGRLEDIDPDDVKSFSILKDASATAVYGTRGANGVVLVTTKRGETGKLTITGRATLKVSHIKRLPEYLGAYDYALLANEARAMSGEDDLYSRLELDLIKYNLDKDLYPDVNWIDEIMKRTSIQQNYYINAQGGGDIARYYLSLGYQDEGAAYRQEDNLFKKPLSYKKITYRANIDMNLTKTTKVYFGLDGYI
;
A
#
# COMPACT_ATOMS: atom_id res chain seq x y z
N LEU A 1 -11.30 -9.59 14.21
CA LEU A 1 -12.27 -9.95 13.19
C LEU A 1 -12.73 -8.69 12.45
N VAL A 2 -12.77 -8.72 11.12
CA VAL A 2 -13.32 -7.64 10.30
C VAL A 2 -14.52 -8.16 9.55
N LEU A 3 -15.64 -7.44 9.63
CA LEU A 3 -16.88 -7.76 8.92
C LEU A 3 -17.29 -6.59 8.03
N ILE A 4 -17.43 -6.85 6.74
CA ILE A 4 -17.88 -5.90 5.73
C ILE A 4 -19.30 -6.28 5.36
N ASP A 5 -20.28 -5.43 5.70
CA ASP A 5 -21.74 -5.70 5.58
C ASP A 5 -22.17 -7.05 6.18
N GLY A 6 -21.50 -7.47 7.26
CA GLY A 6 -21.75 -8.74 7.95
C GLY A 6 -20.98 -9.95 7.44
N ILE A 7 -20.22 -9.83 6.36
CA ILE A 7 -19.37 -10.88 5.80
C ILE A 7 -17.93 -10.65 6.22
N GLU A 8 -17.20 -11.70 6.59
CA GLU A 8 -15.80 -11.60 6.93
C GLU A 8 -14.95 -11.21 5.72
N GLY A 9 -14.09 -10.21 5.91
CA GLY A 9 -13.24 -9.68 4.85
C GLY A 9 -12.04 -8.94 5.41
N ARG A 10 -11.25 -8.34 4.54
CA ARG A 10 -10.08 -7.54 4.92
C ARG A 10 -10.33 -6.07 4.56
N LEU A 11 -9.83 -5.16 5.40
CA LEU A 11 -9.95 -3.72 5.14
C LEU A 11 -9.21 -3.28 3.87
N GLU A 12 -8.18 -4.03 3.49
CA GLU A 12 -7.40 -3.77 2.28
C GLU A 12 -8.15 -4.05 0.99
N ASP A 13 -9.20 -4.87 1.05
CA ASP A 13 -9.96 -5.32 -0.12
C ASP A 13 -11.04 -4.31 -0.54
N ILE A 14 -11.43 -3.42 0.38
CA ILE A 14 -12.44 -2.39 0.12
C ILE A 14 -11.80 -1.05 -0.25
N ASP A 15 -12.45 -0.31 -1.15
CA ASP A 15 -12.08 1.09 -1.39
C ASP A 15 -12.60 1.96 -0.22
N PRO A 16 -11.77 2.82 0.39
CA PRO A 16 -12.20 3.72 1.47
C PRO A 16 -13.39 4.60 1.09
N ASP A 17 -13.51 4.95 -0.19
CA ASP A 17 -14.64 5.76 -0.69
C ASP A 17 -15.97 5.00 -0.72
N ASP A 18 -15.96 3.67 -0.66
CA ASP A 18 -17.17 2.84 -0.52
C ASP A 18 -17.66 2.73 0.93
N VAL A 19 -16.87 3.11 1.91
CA VAL A 19 -17.22 3.00 3.32
C VAL A 19 -18.21 4.11 3.70
N LYS A 20 -19.34 3.72 4.29
CA LYS A 20 -20.32 4.63 4.90
C LYS A 20 -19.97 4.91 6.36
N SER A 21 -19.68 3.85 7.11
CA SER A 21 -19.31 3.94 8.53
C SER A 21 -18.52 2.72 8.96
N PHE A 22 -17.77 2.85 10.03
CA PHE A 22 -17.17 1.72 10.71
C PHE A 22 -17.37 1.84 12.22
N SER A 23 -17.47 0.70 12.90
CA SER A 23 -17.59 0.60 14.34
C SER A 23 -16.62 -0.44 14.85
N ILE A 24 -15.99 -0.17 15.99
CA ILE A 24 -15.05 -1.10 16.62
C ILE A 24 -15.68 -1.58 17.94
N LEU A 25 -15.96 -2.88 18.02
CA LEU A 25 -16.45 -3.53 19.24
C LEU A 25 -15.26 -4.16 19.96
N LYS A 26 -14.96 -3.67 21.17
CA LYS A 26 -13.83 -4.15 22.00
C LYS A 26 -14.27 -4.83 23.29
N ASP A 27 -15.56 -4.88 23.55
CA ASP A 27 -16.13 -5.31 24.83
C ASP A 27 -16.55 -6.78 24.81
N ALA A 28 -16.99 -7.26 25.98
CA ALA A 28 -17.60 -8.57 26.14
C ALA A 28 -18.81 -8.81 25.19
N SER A 29 -19.47 -7.72 24.75
CA SER A 29 -20.56 -7.78 23.75
C SER A 29 -20.08 -8.35 22.39
N ALA A 30 -18.84 -8.05 21.98
CA ALA A 30 -18.27 -8.60 20.76
C ALA A 30 -18.06 -10.11 20.87
N THR A 31 -17.59 -10.57 22.04
CA THR A 31 -17.35 -12.00 22.33
C THR A 31 -18.67 -12.77 22.42
N ALA A 32 -19.73 -12.14 22.94
CA ALA A 32 -21.05 -12.76 23.04
C ALA A 32 -21.69 -13.04 21.66
N VAL A 33 -21.45 -12.18 20.68
CA VAL A 33 -22.03 -12.33 19.33
C VAL A 33 -21.14 -13.15 18.41
N TYR A 34 -19.83 -12.95 18.47
CA TYR A 34 -18.85 -13.51 17.51
C TYR A 34 -17.96 -14.60 18.11
N GLY A 35 -18.20 -14.98 19.37
CA GLY A 35 -17.47 -16.04 20.06
C GLY A 35 -15.98 -15.72 20.20
N THR A 36 -15.14 -16.75 20.21
CA THR A 36 -13.68 -16.62 20.35
C THR A 36 -13.03 -15.81 19.24
N ARG A 37 -13.64 -15.72 18.07
CA ARG A 37 -13.17 -14.91 16.94
C ARG A 37 -13.27 -13.41 17.21
N GLY A 38 -14.16 -12.99 18.10
CA GLY A 38 -14.31 -11.62 18.56
C GLY A 38 -13.43 -11.23 19.74
N ALA A 39 -12.63 -12.15 20.31
CA ALA A 39 -11.85 -11.91 21.52
C ALA A 39 -10.86 -10.75 21.43
N ASN A 40 -10.29 -10.49 20.25
CA ASN A 40 -9.40 -9.37 19.96
C ASN A 40 -10.13 -8.12 19.43
N GLY A 41 -11.46 -8.10 19.55
CA GLY A 41 -12.32 -7.07 19.00
C GLY A 41 -12.83 -7.38 17.59
N VAL A 42 -13.90 -6.67 17.23
CA VAL A 42 -14.56 -6.80 15.92
C VAL A 42 -14.69 -5.43 15.28
N VAL A 43 -14.25 -5.31 14.04
CA VAL A 43 -14.44 -4.12 13.21
C VAL A 43 -15.62 -4.39 12.28
N LEU A 44 -16.68 -3.60 12.43
CA LEU A 44 -17.84 -3.62 11.57
C LEU A 44 -17.73 -2.50 10.55
N VAL A 45 -17.66 -2.84 9.30
CA VAL A 45 -17.66 -1.89 8.18
C VAL A 45 -19.01 -1.96 7.49
N THR A 46 -19.67 -0.81 7.39
CA THR A 46 -20.91 -0.67 6.60
C THR A 46 -20.58 0.07 5.33
N THR A 47 -20.97 -0.48 4.19
CA THR A 47 -20.73 0.14 2.89
C THR A 47 -21.87 1.08 2.49
N LYS A 48 -21.59 1.95 1.52
CA LYS A 48 -22.57 2.83 0.91
C LYS A 48 -23.60 2.02 0.14
N ARG A 49 -24.84 2.46 0.20
CA ARG A 49 -25.97 1.87 -0.51
C ARG A 49 -26.72 2.95 -1.30
N GLY A 50 -27.50 2.54 -2.27
CA GLY A 50 -28.31 3.45 -3.06
C GLY A 50 -29.34 4.22 -2.21
N GLU A 51 -29.53 5.48 -2.56
CA GLU A 51 -30.51 6.36 -1.95
C GLU A 51 -31.65 6.66 -2.96
N THR A 52 -32.83 6.93 -2.45
CA THR A 52 -33.95 7.35 -3.30
C THR A 52 -33.64 8.73 -3.87
N GLY A 53 -33.68 8.86 -5.17
CA GLY A 53 -33.39 10.11 -5.84
C GLY A 53 -32.93 9.92 -7.29
N LYS A 54 -32.62 11.03 -7.95
CA LYS A 54 -32.08 11.03 -9.31
C LYS A 54 -30.70 10.40 -9.29
N LEU A 55 -30.27 9.89 -10.43
CA LEU A 55 -28.89 9.41 -10.64
C LEU A 55 -27.89 10.51 -10.26
N THR A 56 -27.03 10.18 -9.33
CA THR A 56 -25.87 11.01 -8.93
C THR A 56 -24.59 10.24 -9.25
N ILE A 57 -23.71 10.87 -10.00
CA ILE A 57 -22.40 10.32 -10.33
C ILE A 57 -21.35 11.19 -9.64
N THR A 58 -20.44 10.56 -8.90
CA THR A 58 -19.32 11.23 -8.23
C THR A 58 -18.02 10.59 -8.68
N GLY A 59 -17.05 11.42 -9.05
CA GLY A 59 -15.72 10.97 -9.42
C GLY A 59 -14.65 11.65 -8.58
N ARG A 60 -13.57 10.93 -8.28
CA ARG A 60 -12.37 11.44 -7.62
C ARG A 60 -11.15 10.96 -8.35
N ALA A 61 -10.21 11.87 -8.59
CA ALA A 61 -8.88 11.56 -9.06
C ALA A 61 -7.88 12.14 -8.04
N THR A 62 -6.97 11.32 -7.56
CA THR A 62 -5.94 11.71 -6.59
C THR A 62 -4.58 11.35 -7.13
N LEU A 63 -3.69 12.35 -7.20
CA LEU A 63 -2.27 12.18 -7.48
C LEU A 63 -1.50 12.46 -6.20
N LYS A 64 -0.74 11.47 -5.75
CA LYS A 64 0.14 11.59 -4.59
C LYS A 64 1.58 11.44 -5.02
N VAL A 65 2.39 12.40 -4.67
CA VAL A 65 3.84 12.37 -4.85
C VAL A 65 4.48 12.19 -3.48
N SER A 66 5.18 11.08 -3.29
CA SER A 66 5.89 10.77 -2.05
C SER A 66 7.37 11.00 -2.27
N HIS A 67 8.01 11.74 -1.37
CA HIS A 67 9.45 11.98 -1.39
C HIS A 67 10.08 11.49 -0.10
N ILE A 68 11.17 10.71 -0.22
CA ILE A 68 11.91 10.21 0.94
C ILE A 68 12.71 11.36 1.53
N LYS A 69 12.35 11.79 2.73
CA LYS A 69 12.98 12.92 3.42
C LYS A 69 14.42 12.64 3.85
N ARG A 70 14.69 11.42 4.32
CA ARG A 70 15.98 11.06 4.88
C ARG A 70 16.32 9.62 4.49
N LEU A 71 17.48 9.44 3.96
CA LEU A 71 18.13 8.14 3.77
C LEU A 71 19.36 8.10 4.68
N PRO A 72 19.77 6.94 5.17
CA PRO A 72 21.05 6.79 5.84
C PRO A 72 22.20 7.22 4.91
N GLU A 73 23.15 7.95 5.45
CA GLU A 73 24.39 8.26 4.75
C GLU A 73 25.43 7.20 5.17
N TYR A 74 26.01 6.55 4.18
CA TYR A 74 27.07 5.58 4.39
C TYR A 74 28.38 6.18 3.95
N LEU A 75 29.46 5.71 4.57
CA LEU A 75 30.81 6.07 4.19
C LEU A 75 31.12 5.55 2.77
N GLY A 76 31.87 6.31 2.00
CA GLY A 76 32.49 5.81 0.78
C GLY A 76 33.53 4.73 1.08
N ALA A 77 33.91 3.97 0.05
CA ALA A 77 34.84 2.84 0.20
C ALA A 77 36.14 3.26 0.83
N TYR A 78 36.72 4.43 0.47
CA TYR A 78 37.96 4.93 1.01
C TYR A 78 37.90 5.25 2.50
N ASP A 79 36.86 5.99 2.92
CA ASP A 79 36.68 6.37 4.34
C ASP A 79 36.42 5.13 5.19
N TYR A 80 35.64 4.18 4.66
CA TYR A 80 35.40 2.89 5.32
C TYR A 80 36.74 2.12 5.52
N ALA A 81 37.57 2.03 4.48
CA ALA A 81 38.85 1.32 4.54
C ALA A 81 39.81 1.95 5.55
N LEU A 82 39.86 3.30 5.60
CA LEU A 82 40.67 4.02 6.59
C LEU A 82 40.22 3.72 8.02
N LEU A 83 38.90 3.84 8.29
CA LEU A 83 38.35 3.57 9.63
C LEU A 83 38.53 2.10 10.02
N ALA A 84 38.45 1.17 9.07
CA ALA A 84 38.70 -0.24 9.33
C ALA A 84 40.16 -0.50 9.78
N ASN A 85 41.11 0.12 9.12
CA ASN A 85 42.50 0.04 9.55
C ASN A 85 42.76 0.69 10.93
N GLU A 86 42.14 1.86 11.17
CA GLU A 86 42.23 2.53 12.48
C GLU A 86 41.65 1.64 13.60
N ALA A 87 40.54 1.02 13.37
CA ALA A 87 39.88 0.13 14.34
C ALA A 87 40.74 -1.08 14.66
N ARG A 88 41.42 -1.67 13.64
CA ARG A 88 42.34 -2.79 13.84
C ARG A 88 43.62 -2.37 14.58
N ALA A 89 44.17 -1.23 14.24
CA ALA A 89 45.32 -0.68 14.94
C ALA A 89 45.03 -0.46 16.43
N MET A 90 43.84 0.02 16.79
CA MET A 90 43.41 0.15 18.19
C MET A 90 43.29 -1.21 18.91
N SER A 91 43.05 -2.28 18.18
CA SER A 91 42.98 -3.65 18.70
C SER A 91 44.33 -4.37 18.68
N GLY A 92 45.41 -3.70 18.21
CA GLY A 92 46.77 -4.27 18.08
C GLY A 92 46.86 -5.29 16.94
N GLU A 93 46.02 -5.20 15.95
CA GLU A 93 46.00 -6.05 14.76
C GLU A 93 46.62 -5.32 13.56
N ASP A 94 47.07 -6.10 12.58
CA ASP A 94 47.64 -5.56 11.33
C ASP A 94 46.54 -4.89 10.49
N ASP A 95 46.96 -3.94 9.64
CA ASP A 95 46.05 -3.24 8.70
C ASP A 95 45.29 -4.24 7.82
N LEU A 96 43.98 -4.01 7.67
CA LEU A 96 43.10 -4.78 6.78
C LEU A 96 43.36 -4.45 5.31
N TYR A 97 43.59 -3.17 5.02
CA TYR A 97 43.87 -2.65 3.69
C TYR A 97 45.27 -2.09 3.63
N SER A 98 46.10 -2.59 2.70
CA SER A 98 47.43 -2.09 2.44
C SER A 98 47.41 -0.67 1.86
N ARG A 99 48.55 0.02 1.89
CA ARG A 99 48.66 1.36 1.28
C ARG A 99 48.35 1.36 -0.20
N LEU A 100 48.75 0.32 -0.93
CA LEU A 100 48.42 0.18 -2.35
C LEU A 100 46.92 0.07 -2.58
N GLU A 101 46.20 -0.75 -1.78
CA GLU A 101 44.77 -0.91 -1.86
C GLU A 101 44.04 0.39 -1.52
N LEU A 102 44.48 1.12 -0.49
CA LEU A 102 43.94 2.44 -0.16
C LEU A 102 44.09 3.43 -1.33
N ASP A 103 45.23 3.42 -2.03
CA ASP A 103 45.42 4.28 -3.20
C ASP A 103 44.54 3.83 -4.38
N LEU A 104 44.39 2.53 -4.62
CA LEU A 104 43.48 2.00 -5.65
C LEU A 104 42.05 2.42 -5.40
N ILE A 105 41.56 2.34 -4.17
CA ILE A 105 40.24 2.77 -3.75
C ILE A 105 40.11 4.28 -3.89
N LYS A 106 41.04 5.05 -3.33
CA LYS A 106 41.00 6.51 -3.30
C LYS A 106 40.92 7.15 -4.67
N TYR A 107 41.74 6.65 -5.59
CA TYR A 107 41.80 7.16 -6.96
C TYR A 107 40.89 6.41 -7.95
N ASN A 108 40.13 5.44 -7.45
CA ASN A 108 39.18 4.64 -8.24
C ASN A 108 39.89 4.00 -9.49
N LEU A 109 41.06 3.43 -9.29
CA LEU A 109 41.90 2.91 -10.35
C LEU A 109 41.48 1.51 -10.82
N ASP A 110 40.84 0.73 -9.95
CA ASP A 110 40.28 -0.58 -10.26
C ASP A 110 38.84 -0.68 -9.70
N LYS A 111 37.90 -0.38 -10.58
CA LYS A 111 36.44 -0.38 -10.20
C LYS A 111 35.85 -1.77 -10.07
N ASP A 112 36.48 -2.77 -10.67
CA ASP A 112 35.96 -4.14 -10.64
C ASP A 112 36.37 -4.82 -9.33
N LEU A 113 37.62 -4.58 -8.88
CA LEU A 113 38.14 -5.15 -7.66
C LEU A 113 37.77 -4.35 -6.39
N TYR A 114 37.76 -3.02 -6.51
CA TYR A 114 37.43 -2.08 -5.40
C TYR A 114 36.35 -1.10 -5.81
N PRO A 115 35.06 -1.59 -5.92
CA PRO A 115 33.94 -0.72 -6.29
C PRO A 115 33.61 0.24 -5.14
N ASP A 116 33.42 1.51 -5.46
CA ASP A 116 32.85 2.52 -4.55
C ASP A 116 31.44 2.84 -5.02
N VAL A 117 30.45 2.07 -4.53
CA VAL A 117 29.05 2.14 -4.96
C VAL A 117 28.15 2.53 -3.79
N ASN A 118 27.45 3.62 -3.94
CA ASN A 118 26.35 3.96 -3.03
C ASN A 118 25.09 3.15 -3.40
N TRP A 119 24.94 1.99 -2.80
CA TRP A 119 23.83 1.08 -3.08
C TRP A 119 22.45 1.70 -2.84
N ILE A 120 22.34 2.67 -1.92
CA ILE A 120 21.08 3.38 -1.71
C ILE A 120 20.70 4.19 -2.95
N ASP A 121 21.63 4.96 -3.49
CA ASP A 121 21.37 5.79 -4.68
C ASP A 121 21.16 4.93 -5.94
N GLU A 122 21.79 3.74 -6.00
CA GLU A 122 21.56 2.79 -7.08
C GLU A 122 20.19 2.10 -7.01
N ILE A 123 19.74 1.73 -5.83
CA ILE A 123 18.53 0.92 -5.65
C ILE A 123 17.29 1.78 -5.44
N MET A 124 17.41 2.95 -4.79
CA MET A 124 16.27 3.75 -4.35
C MET A 124 15.94 4.89 -5.31
N LYS A 125 14.64 5.09 -5.56
CA LYS A 125 14.11 6.33 -6.12
C LYS A 125 13.71 7.25 -4.97
N ARG A 126 14.19 8.48 -4.98
CA ARG A 126 13.81 9.47 -3.95
C ARG A 126 12.34 9.90 -4.05
N THR A 127 11.72 9.68 -5.20
CA THR A 127 10.34 10.08 -5.46
C THR A 127 9.56 8.92 -6.07
N SER A 128 8.37 8.66 -5.54
CA SER A 128 7.38 7.74 -6.09
C SER A 128 6.05 8.44 -6.31
N ILE A 129 5.31 7.98 -7.31
CA ILE A 129 4.01 8.53 -7.70
C ILE A 129 2.96 7.47 -7.50
N GLN A 130 1.85 7.87 -6.88
CA GLN A 130 0.66 7.05 -6.71
C GLN A 130 -0.52 7.77 -7.34
N GLN A 131 -1.34 7.04 -8.09
CA GLN A 131 -2.52 7.52 -8.77
C GLN A 131 -3.73 6.70 -8.33
N ASN A 132 -4.77 7.38 -7.86
CA ASN A 132 -6.02 6.75 -7.48
C ASN A 132 -7.16 7.41 -8.23
N TYR A 133 -7.95 6.62 -8.93
CA TYR A 133 -9.15 7.03 -9.63
C TYR A 133 -10.32 6.27 -9.06
N TYR A 134 -11.38 6.98 -8.77
CA TYR A 134 -12.59 6.41 -8.21
C TYR A 134 -13.81 7.07 -8.83
N ILE A 135 -14.79 6.27 -9.17
CA ILE A 135 -16.10 6.73 -9.66
C ILE A 135 -17.19 5.92 -8.99
N ASN A 136 -18.26 6.57 -8.62
CA ASN A 136 -19.48 5.90 -8.18
C ASN A 136 -20.73 6.52 -8.84
N ALA A 137 -21.77 5.70 -8.93
CA ALA A 137 -23.08 6.05 -9.40
C ALA A 137 -24.11 5.52 -8.40
N GLN A 138 -24.98 6.38 -7.91
CA GLN A 138 -26.07 6.00 -7.00
C GLN A 138 -27.37 6.65 -7.38
N GLY A 139 -28.46 5.99 -7.04
CA GLY A 139 -29.80 6.49 -7.29
C GLY A 139 -30.85 5.43 -7.08
N GLY A 140 -32.10 5.74 -7.46
CA GLY A 140 -33.17 4.80 -7.40
C GLY A 140 -34.49 5.43 -6.96
N GLY A 141 -35.49 4.60 -6.89
CA GLY A 141 -36.85 4.95 -6.44
C GLY A 141 -37.30 4.10 -5.25
N ASP A 142 -38.61 4.11 -5.02
CA ASP A 142 -39.18 3.37 -3.90
C ASP A 142 -39.09 1.85 -4.07
N ILE A 143 -39.01 1.37 -5.32
CA ILE A 143 -38.99 -0.06 -5.63
C ILE A 143 -37.53 -0.57 -5.59
N ALA A 144 -36.59 0.14 -6.20
CA ALA A 144 -35.23 -0.29 -6.27
C ALA A 144 -34.25 0.90 -6.13
N ARG A 145 -33.17 0.68 -5.40
CA ARG A 145 -32.09 1.64 -5.21
C ARG A 145 -30.77 0.92 -5.50
N TYR A 146 -29.83 1.63 -6.08
CA TYR A 146 -28.54 1.06 -6.47
C TYR A 146 -27.39 1.98 -6.10
N TYR A 147 -26.27 1.36 -5.81
CA TYR A 147 -24.96 1.96 -5.63
C TYR A 147 -23.94 1.11 -6.40
N LEU A 148 -23.24 1.74 -7.32
CA LEU A 148 -22.20 1.11 -8.13
C LEU A 148 -20.93 1.90 -7.95
N SER A 149 -19.78 1.24 -7.80
CA SER A 149 -18.49 1.91 -7.75
C SER A 149 -17.42 1.15 -8.50
N LEU A 150 -16.41 1.88 -8.96
CA LEU A 150 -15.21 1.38 -9.60
C LEU A 150 -14.04 2.23 -9.13
N GLY A 151 -13.02 1.57 -8.58
CA GLY A 151 -11.76 2.17 -8.16
C GLY A 151 -10.59 1.61 -8.95
N TYR A 152 -9.60 2.44 -9.24
CA TYR A 152 -8.31 2.05 -9.80
C TYR A 152 -7.20 2.72 -9.04
N GLN A 153 -6.25 1.93 -8.57
CA GLN A 153 -5.05 2.37 -7.87
C GLN A 153 -3.82 1.90 -8.62
N ASP A 154 -2.86 2.80 -8.82
CA ASP A 154 -1.54 2.51 -9.37
C ASP A 154 -0.49 3.16 -8.45
N GLU A 155 0.33 2.33 -7.84
CA GLU A 155 1.38 2.73 -6.90
C GLU A 155 2.75 2.36 -7.48
N GLY A 156 3.54 3.36 -7.83
CA GLY A 156 4.93 3.18 -8.24
C GLY A 156 5.82 2.86 -7.04
N ALA A 157 6.69 1.86 -7.18
CA ALA A 157 7.66 1.52 -6.16
C ALA A 157 8.73 2.62 -5.98
N ALA A 158 9.24 2.74 -4.75
CA ALA A 158 10.37 3.60 -4.43
C ALA A 158 11.74 2.97 -4.80
N TYR A 159 11.74 1.90 -5.60
CA TYR A 159 12.94 1.23 -6.06
C TYR A 159 13.21 1.51 -7.53
N ARG A 160 14.47 1.71 -7.87
CA ARG A 160 14.92 1.73 -9.27
C ARG A 160 14.86 0.31 -9.80
N GLN A 161 14.40 0.19 -11.02
CA GLN A 161 14.44 -1.07 -11.75
C GLN A 161 15.03 -0.75 -13.12
N GLU A 162 16.03 -1.51 -13.51
CA GLU A 162 16.52 -1.45 -14.89
C GLU A 162 15.38 -1.90 -15.83
N ASP A 163 15.18 -1.15 -16.88
CA ASP A 163 14.28 -1.53 -17.98
C ASP A 163 14.86 -2.74 -18.69
N ASN A 164 14.44 -3.90 -18.24
CA ASN A 164 14.85 -5.17 -18.77
C ASN A 164 13.61 -5.79 -19.43
N LEU A 165 13.74 -6.23 -20.67
CA LEU A 165 12.67 -6.83 -21.49
C LEU A 165 11.88 -7.95 -20.79
N PHE A 166 12.44 -8.55 -19.75
CA PHE A 166 11.88 -9.70 -19.03
C PHE A 166 11.33 -9.37 -17.62
N LYS A 167 11.50 -8.13 -17.14
CA LYS A 167 11.04 -7.74 -15.80
C LYS A 167 9.88 -6.75 -15.88
N LYS A 168 8.76 -7.12 -15.26
CA LYS A 168 7.64 -6.18 -15.08
C LYS A 168 8.06 -5.07 -14.11
N PRO A 169 7.65 -3.80 -14.34
CA PRO A 169 7.93 -2.73 -13.40
C PRO A 169 7.38 -3.08 -12.02
N LEU A 170 8.15 -2.76 -10.98
CA LEU A 170 7.70 -2.85 -9.60
C LEU A 170 6.62 -1.77 -9.37
N SER A 171 5.39 -2.17 -9.52
CA SER A 171 4.22 -1.33 -9.26
C SER A 171 3.10 -2.19 -8.67
N TYR A 172 2.33 -1.60 -7.78
CA TYR A 172 1.12 -2.21 -7.27
C TYR A 172 -0.07 -1.60 -8.03
N LYS A 173 -0.84 -2.46 -8.69
CA LYS A 173 -2.05 -2.06 -9.40
C LYS A 173 -3.23 -2.82 -8.81
N LYS A 174 -4.31 -2.10 -8.55
CA LYS A 174 -5.51 -2.68 -7.98
C LYS A 174 -6.73 -2.05 -8.64
N ILE A 175 -7.66 -2.88 -9.04
CA ILE A 175 -9.01 -2.47 -9.47
C ILE A 175 -9.98 -2.98 -8.41
N THR A 176 -10.83 -2.11 -7.89
CA THR A 176 -11.92 -2.47 -6.97
C THR A 176 -13.25 -2.19 -7.64
N TYR A 177 -14.23 -3.04 -7.42
CA TYR A 177 -15.58 -2.83 -7.91
C TYR A 177 -16.60 -3.23 -6.85
N ARG A 178 -17.72 -2.52 -6.84
CA ARG A 178 -18.86 -2.80 -5.96
C ARG A 178 -20.18 -2.51 -6.64
N ALA A 179 -21.15 -3.37 -6.38
CA ALA A 179 -22.56 -3.16 -6.76
C ALA A 179 -23.48 -3.56 -5.60
N ASN A 180 -24.19 -2.61 -5.04
CA ASN A 180 -25.21 -2.82 -4.01
C ASN A 180 -26.57 -2.45 -4.59
N ILE A 181 -27.52 -3.38 -4.58
CA ILE A 181 -28.89 -3.17 -5.07
C ILE A 181 -29.85 -3.58 -3.98
N ASP A 182 -30.69 -2.65 -3.58
CA ASP A 182 -31.73 -2.85 -2.59
C ASP A 182 -33.11 -2.78 -3.30
N MET A 183 -33.92 -3.84 -3.20
CA MET A 183 -35.20 -3.95 -3.87
C MET A 183 -36.33 -4.20 -2.85
N ASN A 184 -37.38 -3.43 -2.94
CA ASN A 184 -38.67 -3.64 -2.22
C ASN A 184 -39.60 -4.39 -3.15
N LEU A 185 -39.58 -5.73 -3.13
CA LEU A 185 -40.43 -6.55 -4.01
C LEU A 185 -41.94 -6.42 -3.63
N THR A 186 -42.23 -6.37 -2.33
CA THR A 186 -43.53 -6.15 -1.79
C THR A 186 -43.45 -5.21 -0.58
N LYS A 187 -44.58 -4.83 0.02
CA LYS A 187 -44.60 -4.03 1.27
C LYS A 187 -43.88 -4.73 2.43
N THR A 188 -43.77 -6.05 2.39
CA THR A 188 -43.18 -6.88 3.47
C THR A 188 -41.89 -7.59 3.06
N THR A 189 -41.57 -7.65 1.77
CA THR A 189 -40.41 -8.39 1.25
C THR A 189 -39.38 -7.44 0.67
N LYS A 190 -38.18 -7.46 1.25
CA LYS A 190 -37.04 -6.72 0.76
C LYS A 190 -35.93 -7.69 0.34
N VAL A 191 -35.26 -7.42 -0.76
CA VAL A 191 -34.14 -8.19 -1.27
C VAL A 191 -32.94 -7.27 -1.35
N TYR A 192 -31.81 -7.75 -0.82
CA TYR A 192 -30.53 -7.09 -0.87
C TYR A 192 -29.57 -7.93 -1.72
N PHE A 193 -29.01 -7.31 -2.73
CA PHE A 193 -27.97 -7.92 -3.56
C PHE A 193 -26.68 -7.11 -3.41
N GLY A 194 -25.59 -7.78 -3.09
CA GLY A 194 -24.26 -7.20 -3.01
C GLY A 194 -23.27 -8.01 -3.84
N LEU A 195 -22.50 -7.33 -4.66
CA LEU A 195 -21.38 -7.87 -5.41
C LEU A 195 -20.19 -6.95 -5.22
N ASP A 196 -19.08 -7.48 -4.78
CA ASP A 196 -17.83 -6.74 -4.66
C ASP A 196 -16.61 -7.62 -4.91
N GLY A 197 -15.50 -6.99 -5.25
CA GLY A 197 -14.26 -7.68 -5.47
C GLY A 197 -13.14 -6.75 -5.88
N TYR A 198 -11.98 -7.37 -6.10
CA TYR A 198 -10.77 -6.69 -6.57
C TYR A 198 -9.93 -7.59 -7.48
N ILE A 199 -9.11 -6.96 -8.30
CA ILE A 199 -8.16 -7.60 -9.21
C ILE A 199 -6.81 -6.93 -9.06
#